data_03587c7b788407c5d364d5ef7e14adf7
#
_entry.id   03587c7b788407c5d364d5ef7e14adf7
#
_cell.length_a   1.000
_cell.length_b   1.000
_cell.length_c   1.000
_cell.angle_alpha   90.00
_cell.angle_beta   90.00
_cell.angle_gamma   90.00
#
_symmetry.space_group_name_H-M   'P 1'
#
loop_
_entity.id
_entity.type
_entity.pdbx_description
1 polymer ?
#
loop_
_entity_poly.entity_id
_entity_poly.type
_entity_poly.pdbx_seq_one_letter_code
_entity_poly.pdbx_strand_id
1 'polypeptide(L)'
;MLAALGPDLAAEVRWTESETGPTTGGEMESIFESTPNVQKSLHYLPVYESAMAGFRDRPVRMLEIGVDRGGSMQMWRRYLRPESTIVGIDINGQASQFDNPPQNLHVRIGAQQDTAFLHDVIAEFGPFDVIMDDGSHMTSHMVDTFRYLFPNGLASGGVYIVEDIGTNYQKSWRDDPMTFSEFTKWIIDAMHARAHGDNWQRLDFGYPGKTHLQDFTVPLATTLIEKVEFYDSIAVFHRAKGCRTVPRAVYR
;
A
#
# COMPACT_ATOMS: atom_id res chain seq x y z
N MET A 1 0.74 17.80 19.07
CA MET A 1 0.51 17.73 17.62
C MET A 1 0.00 19.06 17.05
N LEU A 2 -1.16 19.58 17.47
CA LEU A 2 -1.75 20.81 16.88
C LEU A 2 -0.85 22.04 16.94
N ALA A 3 -0.08 22.22 18.04
CA ALA A 3 0.86 23.33 18.16
C ALA A 3 1.94 23.38 17.04
N ALA A 4 2.28 22.23 16.48
CA ALA A 4 3.24 22.15 15.36
C ALA A 4 2.67 22.62 14.02
N LEU A 5 1.34 22.69 13.89
CA LEU A 5 0.68 23.16 12.67
C LEU A 5 0.64 24.70 12.55
N GLY A 6 0.91 25.41 13.67
CA GLY A 6 0.74 26.86 13.72
C GLY A 6 -0.75 27.26 13.80
N PRO A 7 -1.02 28.55 14.09
CA PRO A 7 -2.38 29.01 14.39
C PRO A 7 -3.35 28.85 13.22
N ASP A 8 -2.90 29.07 11.99
CA ASP A 8 -3.77 29.07 10.82
C ASP A 8 -4.24 27.65 10.44
N LEU A 9 -3.31 26.67 10.45
CA LEU A 9 -3.65 25.26 10.14
C LEU A 9 -4.28 24.52 11.33
N ALA A 10 -4.11 25.03 12.56
CA ALA A 10 -4.74 24.48 13.75
C ALA A 10 -6.11 25.08 14.06
N ALA A 11 -6.60 26.05 13.25
CA ALA A 11 -7.90 26.67 13.42
C ALA A 11 -9.02 25.61 13.31
N GLU A 12 -9.93 25.63 14.28
CA GLU A 12 -11.06 24.71 14.26
C GLU A 12 -12.10 25.13 13.22
N VAL A 13 -12.50 24.22 12.37
CA VAL A 13 -13.58 24.38 11.41
C VAL A 13 -14.66 23.33 11.66
N ARG A 14 -15.91 23.67 11.34
CA ARG A 14 -17.01 22.73 11.42
C ARG A 14 -16.90 21.77 10.22
N TRP A 15 -16.69 20.49 10.51
CA TRP A 15 -16.70 19.41 9.53
C TRP A 15 -18.05 18.70 9.60
N THR A 16 -18.77 18.66 8.48
CA THR A 16 -20.06 17.97 8.36
C THR A 16 -19.97 16.89 7.32
N GLU A 17 -20.64 15.79 7.61
CA GLU A 17 -20.82 14.71 6.64
C GLU A 17 -21.58 15.23 5.41
N SER A 18 -21.13 14.90 4.21
CA SER A 18 -21.84 15.20 2.98
C SER A 18 -22.79 14.06 2.66
N GLU A 19 -24.04 14.36 2.34
CA GLU A 19 -25.02 13.37 1.87
C GLU A 19 -24.62 12.76 0.52
N THR A 20 -23.83 13.49 -0.27
CA THR A 20 -23.25 13.02 -1.51
C THR A 20 -21.73 13.00 -1.35
N GLY A 21 -21.15 11.83 -1.20
CA GLY A 21 -19.70 11.67 -1.24
C GLY A 21 -19.11 12.21 -2.57
N PRO A 22 -17.79 12.37 -2.67
CA PRO A 22 -17.18 12.75 -3.93
C PRO A 22 -17.45 11.65 -4.95
N THR A 23 -18.33 11.93 -5.91
CA THR A 23 -18.55 11.07 -7.06
C THR A 23 -17.47 11.38 -8.08
N THR A 24 -16.76 10.36 -8.53
CA THR A 24 -15.72 10.53 -9.57
C THR A 24 -16.32 10.35 -10.97
N GLY A 25 -17.49 9.69 -11.05
CA GLY A 25 -18.06 9.24 -12.33
C GLY A 25 -17.16 8.23 -13.04
N GLY A 26 -16.17 7.68 -12.33
CA GLY A 26 -15.18 6.75 -12.88
C GLY A 26 -15.72 5.33 -13.03
N GLU A 27 -14.94 4.49 -13.70
CA GLU A 27 -15.28 3.09 -13.91
C GLU A 27 -15.30 2.31 -12.58
N MET A 28 -14.38 2.62 -11.67
CA MET A 28 -14.32 1.98 -10.34
C MET A 28 -15.60 2.23 -9.55
N GLU A 29 -16.12 3.45 -9.57
CA GLU A 29 -17.37 3.80 -8.90
C GLU A 29 -18.56 3.02 -9.49
N SER A 30 -18.67 2.96 -10.81
CA SER A 30 -19.73 2.19 -11.50
C SER A 30 -19.65 0.70 -11.18
N ILE A 31 -18.44 0.13 -11.09
CA ILE A 31 -18.25 -1.27 -10.69
C ILE A 31 -18.63 -1.46 -9.22
N PHE A 32 -18.20 -0.55 -8.33
CA PHE A 32 -18.54 -0.59 -6.90
C PHE A 32 -20.04 -0.58 -6.69
N GLU A 33 -20.76 0.38 -7.26
CA GLU A 33 -22.23 0.51 -7.12
C GLU A 33 -23.00 -0.71 -7.59
N SER A 34 -22.48 -1.41 -8.61
CA SER A 34 -23.13 -2.58 -9.19
C SER A 34 -22.61 -3.92 -8.65
N THR A 35 -21.68 -3.92 -7.67
CA THR A 35 -21.14 -5.13 -7.05
C THR A 35 -21.79 -5.37 -5.68
N PRO A 36 -22.47 -6.51 -5.48
CA PRO A 36 -23.08 -6.80 -4.19
C PRO A 36 -22.04 -7.14 -3.12
N ASN A 37 -22.40 -6.92 -1.85
CA ASN A 37 -21.61 -7.27 -0.66
C ASN A 37 -20.21 -6.60 -0.58
N VAL A 38 -19.96 -5.57 -1.38
CA VAL A 38 -18.75 -4.75 -1.26
C VAL A 38 -19.00 -3.59 -0.30
N GLN A 39 -18.04 -3.34 0.58
CA GLN A 39 -18.05 -2.19 1.47
C GLN A 39 -16.71 -1.47 1.32
N LYS A 40 -16.75 -0.21 0.89
CA LYS A 40 -15.56 0.66 0.76
C LYS A 40 -15.96 2.11 1.03
N SER A 41 -15.06 2.87 1.58
CA SER A 41 -15.24 4.32 1.69
C SER A 41 -15.17 4.97 0.31
N LEU A 42 -16.18 5.79 -0.05
CA LEU A 42 -16.28 6.34 -1.41
C LEU A 42 -15.05 7.16 -1.83
N HIS A 43 -14.41 7.86 -0.89
CA HIS A 43 -13.20 8.65 -1.17
C HIS A 43 -11.95 7.78 -1.47
N TYR A 44 -12.01 6.44 -1.27
CA TYR A 44 -10.95 5.52 -1.68
C TYR A 44 -11.00 5.19 -3.18
N LEU A 45 -12.18 5.24 -3.80
CA LEU A 45 -12.37 4.84 -5.20
C LEU A 45 -11.45 5.59 -6.17
N PRO A 46 -11.32 6.95 -6.10
CA PRO A 46 -10.36 7.67 -6.94
C PRO A 46 -8.90 7.30 -6.64
N VAL A 47 -8.58 6.94 -5.39
CA VAL A 47 -7.24 6.50 -5.03
C VAL A 47 -6.92 5.16 -5.70
N TYR A 48 -7.87 4.21 -5.68
CA TYR A 48 -7.72 2.93 -6.38
C TYR A 48 -7.53 3.13 -7.88
N GLU A 49 -8.38 3.94 -8.53
CA GLU A 49 -8.24 4.21 -9.96
C GLU A 49 -6.85 4.77 -10.30
N SER A 50 -6.38 5.75 -9.53
CA SER A 50 -5.06 6.35 -9.73
C SER A 50 -3.94 5.35 -9.50
N ALA A 51 -3.95 4.63 -8.38
CA ALA A 51 -2.89 3.70 -8.00
C ALA A 51 -2.83 2.48 -8.92
N MET A 52 -3.97 2.02 -9.42
CA MET A 52 -4.10 0.81 -10.24
C MET A 52 -4.13 1.07 -11.74
N ALA A 53 -4.11 2.33 -12.20
CA ALA A 53 -4.19 2.69 -13.61
C ALA A 53 -3.16 1.95 -14.49
N GLY A 54 -1.92 1.81 -14.02
CA GLY A 54 -0.84 1.10 -14.75
C GLY A 54 -0.99 -0.43 -14.81
N PHE A 55 -1.96 -1.00 -14.10
CA PHE A 55 -2.20 -2.44 -14.01
C PHE A 55 -3.46 -2.90 -14.76
N ARG A 56 -4.24 -1.96 -15.28
CA ARG A 56 -5.54 -2.19 -15.90
C ARG A 56 -5.45 -2.98 -17.21
N ASP A 57 -4.47 -2.68 -18.03
CA ASP A 57 -4.41 -3.13 -19.42
C ASP A 57 -3.58 -4.41 -19.64
N ARG A 58 -3.10 -5.02 -18.57
CA ARG A 58 -2.34 -6.27 -18.59
C ARG A 58 -2.80 -7.25 -17.53
N PRO A 59 -2.58 -8.57 -17.71
CA PRO A 59 -2.74 -9.51 -16.61
C PRO A 59 -1.84 -9.16 -15.43
N VAL A 60 -2.39 -9.26 -14.22
CA VAL A 60 -1.70 -8.98 -12.97
C VAL A 60 -1.97 -10.06 -11.94
N ARG A 61 -1.10 -10.16 -10.93
CA ARG A 61 -1.35 -10.91 -9.71
C ARG A 61 -1.65 -9.93 -8.59
N MET A 62 -2.82 -10.05 -8.00
CA MET A 62 -3.26 -9.21 -6.90
C MET A 62 -3.44 -10.05 -5.65
N LEU A 63 -2.97 -9.55 -4.51
CA LEU A 63 -3.27 -10.07 -3.19
C LEU A 63 -4.18 -9.07 -2.47
N GLU A 64 -5.31 -9.54 -1.96
CA GLU A 64 -6.19 -8.82 -1.05
C GLU A 64 -6.13 -9.48 0.32
N ILE A 65 -5.88 -8.68 1.34
CA ILE A 65 -5.89 -9.08 2.74
C ILE A 65 -7.22 -8.62 3.31
N GLY A 66 -8.04 -9.56 3.80
CA GLY A 66 -9.42 -9.31 4.18
C GLY A 66 -10.40 -9.59 3.02
N VAL A 67 -11.06 -10.75 3.08
CA VAL A 67 -12.04 -11.18 2.06
C VAL A 67 -13.47 -10.87 2.49
N ASP A 68 -13.74 -10.93 3.80
CA ASP A 68 -15.06 -10.74 4.42
C ASP A 68 -16.17 -11.50 3.64
N ARG A 69 -17.05 -10.77 2.97
CA ARG A 69 -18.18 -11.29 2.19
C ARG A 69 -17.88 -11.49 0.71
N GLY A 70 -16.62 -11.37 0.30
CA GLY A 70 -16.15 -11.60 -1.06
C GLY A 70 -16.53 -10.53 -2.09
N GLY A 71 -17.16 -9.43 -1.65
CA GLY A 71 -17.61 -8.37 -2.54
C GLY A 71 -16.46 -7.64 -3.22
N SER A 72 -15.43 -7.29 -2.47
CA SER A 72 -14.23 -6.61 -2.99
C SER A 72 -13.48 -7.48 -4.02
N MET A 73 -13.32 -8.78 -3.78
CA MET A 73 -12.74 -9.70 -4.77
C MET A 73 -13.52 -9.71 -6.09
N GLN A 74 -14.87 -9.65 -6.03
CA GLN A 74 -15.72 -9.56 -7.23
C GLN A 74 -15.56 -8.19 -7.92
N MET A 75 -15.41 -7.11 -7.15
CA MET A 75 -15.14 -5.78 -7.67
C MET A 75 -13.80 -5.78 -8.43
N TRP A 76 -12.72 -6.33 -7.84
CA TRP A 76 -11.42 -6.44 -8.52
C TRP A 76 -11.48 -7.34 -9.74
N ARG A 77 -12.23 -8.46 -9.68
CA ARG A 77 -12.42 -9.34 -10.85
C ARG A 77 -13.04 -8.63 -12.04
N ARG A 78 -13.95 -7.68 -11.79
CA ARG A 78 -14.60 -6.89 -12.83
C ARG A 78 -13.72 -5.74 -13.32
N TYR A 79 -12.88 -5.20 -12.45
CA TYR A 79 -11.97 -4.10 -12.78
C TYR A 79 -10.74 -4.57 -13.54
N LEU A 80 -10.15 -5.68 -13.16
CA LEU A 80 -8.92 -6.21 -13.75
C LEU A 80 -9.23 -7.12 -14.95
N ARG A 81 -8.22 -7.35 -15.77
CA ARG A 81 -8.36 -8.26 -16.93
C ARG A 81 -8.73 -9.68 -16.48
N PRO A 82 -9.52 -10.43 -17.28
CA PRO A 82 -9.95 -11.80 -16.95
C PRO A 82 -8.79 -12.76 -16.65
N GLU A 83 -7.63 -12.56 -17.29
CA GLU A 83 -6.44 -13.37 -17.10
C GLU A 83 -5.67 -13.07 -15.81
N SER A 84 -6.04 -12.00 -15.09
CA SER A 84 -5.40 -11.66 -13.82
C SER A 84 -5.78 -12.66 -12.74
N THR A 85 -4.83 -12.98 -11.87
CA THR A 85 -5.05 -13.81 -10.69
C THR A 85 -5.32 -12.92 -9.49
N ILE A 86 -6.39 -13.15 -8.77
CA ILE A 86 -6.75 -12.44 -7.54
C ILE A 86 -6.74 -13.45 -6.40
N VAL A 87 -5.90 -13.20 -5.41
CA VAL A 87 -5.76 -14.02 -4.22
C VAL A 87 -6.28 -13.23 -3.04
N GLY A 88 -7.24 -13.79 -2.30
CA GLY A 88 -7.71 -13.25 -1.04
C GLY A 88 -7.14 -14.06 0.12
N ILE A 89 -6.75 -13.40 1.21
CA ILE A 89 -6.44 -14.06 2.47
C ILE A 89 -7.38 -13.56 3.56
N ASP A 90 -7.82 -14.46 4.43
CA ASP A 90 -8.68 -14.14 5.56
C ASP A 90 -8.43 -15.09 6.72
N ILE A 91 -8.59 -14.61 7.97
CA ILE A 91 -8.52 -15.45 9.15
C ILE A 91 -9.81 -16.26 9.35
N ASN A 92 -10.94 -15.78 8.81
CA ASN A 92 -12.22 -16.44 8.90
C ASN A 92 -12.33 -17.57 7.87
N GLY A 93 -12.43 -18.81 8.34
CA GLY A 93 -12.56 -19.99 7.48
C GLY A 93 -13.77 -19.95 6.52
N GLN A 94 -14.80 -19.17 6.81
CA GLN A 94 -15.96 -19.00 5.93
C GLN A 94 -15.61 -18.30 4.60
N ALA A 95 -14.53 -17.51 4.57
CA ALA A 95 -14.08 -16.86 3.35
C ALA A 95 -13.71 -17.85 2.24
N SER A 96 -13.38 -19.10 2.58
CA SER A 96 -13.09 -20.16 1.60
C SER A 96 -14.21 -20.42 0.60
N GLN A 97 -15.47 -20.06 0.91
CA GLN A 97 -16.60 -20.17 -0.02
C GLN A 97 -16.46 -19.30 -1.28
N PHE A 98 -15.60 -18.28 -1.23
CA PHE A 98 -15.34 -17.38 -2.35
C PHE A 98 -14.17 -17.83 -3.23
N ASP A 99 -13.52 -18.97 -2.90
CA ASP A 99 -12.52 -19.58 -3.77
C ASP A 99 -13.17 -20.07 -5.06
N ASN A 100 -12.72 -19.53 -6.19
CA ASN A 100 -13.30 -19.80 -7.51
C ASN A 100 -12.21 -19.84 -8.59
N PRO A 101 -11.40 -20.91 -8.61
CA PRO A 101 -10.29 -21.04 -9.56
C PRO A 101 -10.66 -20.88 -11.04
N PRO A 102 -11.86 -21.32 -11.50
CA PRO A 102 -12.30 -21.04 -12.87
C PRO A 102 -12.36 -19.56 -13.25
N GLN A 103 -12.53 -18.67 -12.27
CA GLN A 103 -12.49 -17.22 -12.44
C GLN A 103 -11.15 -16.59 -12.02
N ASN A 104 -10.11 -17.38 -11.79
CA ASN A 104 -8.84 -16.92 -11.25
C ASN A 104 -8.97 -16.18 -9.90
N LEU A 105 -9.96 -16.56 -9.08
CA LEU A 105 -10.13 -16.13 -7.70
C LEU A 105 -9.68 -17.25 -6.77
N HIS A 106 -8.75 -16.95 -5.90
CA HIS A 106 -8.20 -17.92 -4.94
C HIS A 106 -8.32 -17.37 -3.52
N VAL A 107 -8.70 -18.22 -2.56
CA VAL A 107 -8.76 -17.84 -1.15
C VAL A 107 -7.89 -18.76 -0.32
N ARG A 108 -7.10 -18.17 0.58
CA ARG A 108 -6.30 -18.92 1.57
C ARG A 108 -6.64 -18.43 2.96
N ILE A 109 -6.79 -19.38 3.88
CA ILE A 109 -7.19 -19.08 5.26
C ILE A 109 -5.97 -19.06 6.15
N GLY A 110 -5.73 -17.90 6.76
CA GLY A 110 -4.61 -17.67 7.67
C GLY A 110 -4.55 -16.23 8.15
N ALA A 111 -3.70 -15.99 9.14
CA ALA A 111 -3.54 -14.67 9.75
C ALA A 111 -2.55 -13.81 8.94
N GLN A 112 -2.90 -12.55 8.69
CA GLN A 112 -2.06 -11.63 7.90
C GLN A 112 -0.67 -11.36 8.49
N GLN A 113 -0.51 -11.46 9.81
CA GLN A 113 0.77 -11.29 10.50
C GLN A 113 1.61 -12.57 10.61
N ASP A 114 1.08 -13.73 10.16
CA ASP A 114 1.83 -14.99 10.14
C ASP A 114 2.74 -15.04 8.91
N THR A 115 4.02 -14.78 9.13
CA THR A 115 5.02 -14.74 8.05
C THR A 115 5.25 -16.10 7.37
N ALA A 116 5.02 -17.22 8.07
CA ALA A 116 5.13 -18.56 7.46
C ALA A 116 3.96 -18.78 6.50
N PHE A 117 2.74 -18.43 6.91
CA PHE A 117 1.57 -18.46 6.04
C PHE A 117 1.73 -17.54 4.83
N LEU A 118 2.19 -16.31 5.04
CA LEU A 118 2.45 -15.37 3.94
C LEU A 118 3.54 -15.88 2.98
N HIS A 119 4.56 -16.57 3.50
CA HIS A 119 5.59 -17.20 2.67
C HIS A 119 4.97 -18.23 1.72
N ASP A 120 4.10 -19.09 2.23
CA ASP A 120 3.43 -20.12 1.43
C ASP A 120 2.51 -19.50 0.35
N VAL A 121 1.78 -18.43 0.70
CA VAL A 121 0.96 -17.67 -0.25
C VAL A 121 1.81 -17.05 -1.37
N ILE A 122 2.97 -16.48 -1.02
CA ILE A 122 3.92 -15.93 -2.01
C ILE A 122 4.49 -17.06 -2.88
N ALA A 123 4.84 -18.19 -2.31
CA ALA A 123 5.39 -19.32 -3.05
C ALA A 123 4.38 -19.90 -4.05
N GLU A 124 3.10 -19.91 -3.70
CA GLU A 124 2.03 -20.42 -4.57
C GLU A 124 1.65 -19.43 -5.68
N PHE A 125 1.52 -18.12 -5.38
CA PHE A 125 0.89 -17.15 -6.27
C PHE A 125 1.76 -15.95 -6.62
N GLY A 126 2.78 -15.65 -5.82
CA GLY A 126 3.57 -14.43 -5.95
C GLY A 126 4.64 -14.44 -7.06
N PRO A 127 5.41 -13.39 -7.22
CA PRO A 127 5.18 -12.10 -6.58
C PRO A 127 3.93 -11.39 -7.11
N PHE A 128 3.37 -10.47 -6.31
CA PHE A 128 2.15 -9.74 -6.61
C PHE A 128 2.44 -8.36 -7.21
N ASP A 129 1.73 -7.97 -8.25
CA ASP A 129 1.78 -6.63 -8.83
C ASP A 129 1.06 -5.60 -7.94
N VAL A 130 -0.02 -6.03 -7.30
CA VAL A 130 -0.85 -5.21 -6.40
C VAL A 130 -1.07 -5.97 -5.10
N ILE A 131 -0.86 -5.31 -3.97
CA ILE A 131 -1.25 -5.80 -2.65
C ILE A 131 -2.19 -4.76 -2.03
N MET A 132 -3.37 -5.23 -1.60
CA MET A 132 -4.38 -4.44 -0.90
C MET A 132 -4.51 -4.97 0.53
N ASP A 133 -4.20 -4.15 1.53
CA ASP A 133 -4.38 -4.48 2.94
C ASP A 133 -5.64 -3.80 3.47
N ASP A 134 -6.71 -4.56 3.51
CA ASP A 134 -8.02 -4.25 4.08
C ASP A 134 -8.39 -5.32 5.13
N GLY A 135 -7.40 -5.70 5.95
CA GLY A 135 -7.49 -6.85 6.83
C GLY A 135 -8.03 -6.53 8.22
N SER A 136 -7.24 -6.80 9.24
CA SER A 136 -7.66 -6.68 10.64
C SER A 136 -7.72 -5.25 11.16
N HIS A 137 -7.08 -4.30 10.51
CA HIS A 137 -6.88 -2.90 10.91
C HIS A 137 -6.15 -2.72 12.25
N MET A 138 -5.67 -3.81 12.88
CA MET A 138 -4.83 -3.72 14.05
C MET A 138 -3.48 -3.14 13.68
N THR A 139 -2.99 -2.18 14.45
CA THR A 139 -1.76 -1.44 14.11
C THR A 139 -0.56 -2.36 13.92
N SER A 140 -0.34 -3.30 14.86
CA SER A 140 0.79 -4.24 14.76
C SER A 140 0.67 -5.14 13.53
N HIS A 141 -0.53 -5.64 13.22
CA HIS A 141 -0.75 -6.50 12.06
C HIS A 141 -0.44 -5.78 10.74
N MET A 142 -0.96 -4.54 10.56
CA MET A 142 -0.70 -3.72 9.37
C MET A 142 0.81 -3.50 9.17
N VAL A 143 1.53 -3.17 10.25
CA VAL A 143 2.97 -2.91 10.21
C VAL A 143 3.77 -4.18 9.90
N ASP A 144 3.46 -5.29 10.55
CA ASP A 144 4.20 -6.56 10.37
C ASP A 144 3.92 -7.16 9.00
N THR A 145 2.68 -7.10 8.53
CA THR A 145 2.29 -7.51 7.18
C THR A 145 3.05 -6.71 6.12
N PHE A 146 3.06 -5.39 6.24
CA PHE A 146 3.80 -4.51 5.32
C PHE A 146 5.30 -4.81 5.33
N ARG A 147 5.91 -4.93 6.52
CA ARG A 147 7.35 -5.25 6.68
C ARG A 147 7.74 -6.54 5.96
N TYR A 148 6.85 -7.52 5.96
CA TYR A 148 7.11 -8.80 5.32
C TYR A 148 6.79 -8.78 3.83
N LEU A 149 5.59 -8.34 3.44
CA LEU A 149 5.11 -8.43 2.07
C LEU A 149 5.75 -7.41 1.12
N PHE A 150 6.05 -6.21 1.58
CA PHE A 150 6.61 -5.19 0.70
C PHE A 150 7.97 -5.59 0.09
N PRO A 151 8.96 -6.10 0.84
CA PRO A 151 10.21 -6.55 0.24
C PRO A 151 10.13 -7.93 -0.42
N ASN A 152 9.30 -8.87 0.10
CA ASN A 152 9.33 -10.28 -0.28
C ASN A 152 8.20 -10.69 -1.23
N GLY A 153 7.03 -10.08 -1.13
CA GLY A 153 5.82 -10.47 -1.86
C GLY A 153 5.42 -9.53 -2.99
N LEU A 154 5.77 -8.24 -2.87
CA LEU A 154 5.43 -7.25 -3.90
C LEU A 154 6.43 -7.33 -5.07
N ALA A 155 5.94 -7.30 -6.30
CA ALA A 155 6.77 -7.29 -7.50
C ALA A 155 7.48 -5.93 -7.70
N SER A 156 8.60 -5.93 -8.42
CA SER A 156 9.26 -4.70 -8.87
C SER A 156 8.31 -3.85 -9.72
N GLY A 157 8.13 -2.59 -9.35
CA GLY A 157 7.15 -1.69 -9.98
C GLY A 157 5.72 -1.92 -9.52
N GLY A 158 5.51 -2.76 -8.50
CA GLY A 158 4.21 -3.02 -7.90
C GLY A 158 3.75 -1.92 -6.93
N VAL A 159 2.51 -2.03 -6.49
CA VAL A 159 1.86 -1.11 -5.56
C VAL A 159 1.30 -1.85 -4.35
N TYR A 160 1.51 -1.29 -3.16
CA TYR A 160 0.94 -1.75 -1.89
C TYR A 160 0.00 -0.66 -1.36
N ILE A 161 -1.25 -0.99 -1.14
CA ILE A 161 -2.29 -0.08 -0.66
C ILE A 161 -2.72 -0.55 0.72
N VAL A 162 -2.83 0.36 1.67
CA VAL A 162 -3.29 0.09 3.04
C VAL A 162 -4.49 0.95 3.33
N GLU A 163 -5.61 0.31 3.67
CA GLU A 163 -6.87 0.96 3.99
C GLU A 163 -7.05 1.16 5.49
N ASP A 164 -8.01 2.00 5.84
CA ASP A 164 -8.51 2.20 7.21
C ASP A 164 -7.46 2.53 8.26
N ILE A 165 -6.39 3.24 7.86
CA ILE A 165 -5.31 3.70 8.73
C ILE A 165 -5.87 4.55 9.90
N GLY A 166 -7.01 5.23 9.69
CA GLY A 166 -7.72 6.03 10.68
C GLY A 166 -8.14 5.23 11.91
N THR A 167 -8.35 3.92 11.80
CA THR A 167 -8.67 3.02 12.91
C THR A 167 -7.59 3.00 13.98
N ASN A 168 -6.32 3.21 13.62
CA ASN A 168 -5.20 3.25 14.55
C ASN A 168 -5.27 4.38 15.60
N TYR A 169 -6.16 5.36 15.42
CA TYR A 169 -6.46 6.39 16.42
C TYR A 169 -7.58 5.98 17.38
N GLN A 170 -8.19 4.81 17.18
CA GLN A 170 -9.27 4.27 17.99
C GLN A 170 -8.74 3.14 18.89
N LYS A 171 -9.15 3.14 20.17
CA LYS A 171 -8.65 2.20 21.18
C LYS A 171 -8.86 0.71 20.81
N SER A 172 -9.90 0.40 20.05
CA SER A 172 -10.24 -0.98 19.68
C SER A 172 -9.26 -1.63 18.69
N TRP A 173 -8.57 -0.82 17.90
CA TRP A 173 -7.61 -1.30 16.86
C TRP A 173 -6.17 -0.90 17.14
N ARG A 174 -5.95 -0.04 18.14
CA ARG A 174 -4.62 0.40 18.52
C ARG A 174 -4.02 -0.53 19.58
N ASP A 175 -3.29 -1.52 19.14
CA ASP A 175 -2.57 -2.48 19.97
C ASP A 175 -1.06 -2.18 20.09
N ASP A 176 -0.56 -1.16 19.39
CA ASP A 176 0.81 -0.66 19.43
C ASP A 176 0.82 0.86 19.72
N PRO A 177 1.79 1.36 20.50
CA PRO A 177 1.97 2.81 20.68
C PRO A 177 2.21 3.58 19.38
N MET A 178 2.90 2.97 18.41
CA MET A 178 3.16 3.52 17.09
C MET A 178 1.96 3.26 16.17
N THR A 179 1.42 4.29 15.54
CA THR A 179 0.41 4.15 14.49
C THR A 179 1.05 3.80 13.15
N PHE A 180 0.27 3.29 12.19
CA PHE A 180 0.75 3.07 10.82
C PHE A 180 1.19 4.39 10.16
N SER A 181 0.56 5.51 10.52
CA SER A 181 0.99 6.85 10.08
C SER A 181 2.39 7.21 10.60
N GLU A 182 2.71 6.87 11.85
CA GLU A 182 4.05 7.08 12.41
C GLU A 182 5.07 6.15 11.77
N PHE A 183 4.71 4.90 11.53
CA PHE A 183 5.53 3.97 10.77
C PHE A 183 5.83 4.50 9.35
N THR A 184 4.82 5.06 8.68
CA THR A 184 4.98 5.66 7.34
C THR A 184 5.96 6.84 7.36
N LYS A 185 5.99 7.66 8.41
CA LYS A 185 7.00 8.72 8.56
C LYS A 185 8.41 8.15 8.57
N TRP A 186 8.64 7.02 9.29
CA TRP A 186 9.95 6.36 9.26
C TRP A 186 10.31 5.80 7.89
N ILE A 187 9.33 5.33 7.13
CA ILE A 187 9.51 4.93 5.73
C ILE A 187 9.95 6.13 4.88
N ILE A 188 9.29 7.28 5.04
CA ILE A 188 9.65 8.52 4.33
C ILE A 188 11.08 8.96 4.71
N ASP A 189 11.44 8.93 5.99
CA ASP A 189 12.81 9.21 6.43
C ASP A 189 13.82 8.24 5.81
N ALA A 190 13.48 6.94 5.76
CA ALA A 190 14.33 5.94 5.13
C ALA A 190 14.53 6.19 3.63
N MET A 191 13.55 6.74 2.90
CA MET A 191 13.73 7.14 1.49
C MET A 191 14.82 8.18 1.31
N HIS A 192 15.12 8.97 2.35
CA HIS A 192 16.11 10.04 2.37
C HIS A 192 17.40 9.66 3.10
N ALA A 193 17.58 8.40 3.51
CA ALA A 193 18.71 7.96 4.33
C ALA A 193 20.09 8.30 3.74
N ARG A 194 20.19 8.45 2.41
CA ARG A 194 21.41 8.95 1.75
C ARG A 194 21.83 10.34 2.20
N ALA A 195 20.88 11.16 2.69
CA ALA A 195 21.14 12.52 3.15
C ALA A 195 21.38 12.62 4.66
N HIS A 196 21.28 11.50 5.39
CA HIS A 196 21.44 11.48 6.84
C HIS A 196 22.91 11.39 7.26
N GLY A 197 23.25 12.11 8.32
CA GLY A 197 24.57 12.06 8.95
C GLY A 197 25.72 12.33 7.97
N ASP A 198 26.78 11.56 8.11
CA ASP A 198 28.01 11.72 7.29
C ASP A 198 27.83 11.29 5.83
N ASN A 199 26.74 10.62 5.48
CA ASN A 199 26.46 10.22 4.09
C ASN A 199 26.34 11.45 3.19
N TRP A 200 25.77 12.54 3.69
CA TRP A 200 25.66 13.79 2.95
C TRP A 200 27.00 14.34 2.49
N GLN A 201 28.05 14.25 3.34
CA GLN A 201 29.39 14.74 3.01
C GLN A 201 30.08 13.87 1.94
N ARG A 202 29.64 12.64 1.78
CA ARG A 202 30.15 11.70 0.79
C ARG A 202 29.47 11.82 -0.57
N LEU A 203 28.33 12.52 -0.64
CA LEU A 203 27.63 12.73 -1.90
C LEU A 203 28.38 13.78 -2.73
N ASP A 204 28.94 13.33 -3.83
CA ASP A 204 29.46 14.21 -4.84
C ASP A 204 28.32 14.65 -5.77
N PHE A 205 27.85 15.87 -5.61
CA PHE A 205 26.74 16.44 -6.37
C PHE A 205 27.08 16.77 -7.83
N GLY A 206 28.02 16.05 -8.44
CA GLY A 206 28.35 16.23 -9.85
C GLY A 206 29.18 17.47 -10.12
N TYR A 207 29.90 17.97 -9.11
CA TYR A 207 30.89 19.02 -9.34
C TYR A 207 31.95 18.54 -10.34
N PRO A 208 32.29 19.36 -11.36
CA PRO A 208 33.31 19.00 -12.34
C PRO A 208 34.64 18.63 -11.66
N GLY A 209 35.19 17.48 -12.02
CA GLY A 209 36.45 16.99 -11.50
C GLY A 209 36.40 15.98 -10.35
N LYS A 210 35.21 15.67 -9.81
CA LYS A 210 35.01 14.60 -8.83
C LYS A 210 34.39 13.38 -9.49
N THR A 211 35.19 12.33 -9.64
CA THR A 211 34.82 11.10 -10.40
C THR A 211 34.57 9.89 -9.53
N HIS A 212 34.62 10.01 -8.20
CA HIS A 212 34.51 8.86 -7.31
C HIS A 212 33.05 8.65 -6.86
N LEU A 213 32.46 7.55 -7.29
CA LEU A 213 31.29 6.96 -6.64
C LEU A 213 31.73 6.56 -5.22
N GLN A 214 31.06 7.10 -4.21
CA GLN A 214 31.32 6.70 -2.83
C GLN A 214 30.35 5.62 -2.42
N ASP A 215 30.88 4.52 -1.91
CA ASP A 215 30.08 3.46 -1.32
C ASP A 215 29.64 3.86 0.08
N PHE A 216 28.33 3.77 0.34
CA PHE A 216 27.75 3.92 1.67
C PHE A 216 26.56 3.00 1.83
N THR A 217 26.27 2.63 3.05
CA THR A 217 25.17 1.72 3.39
C THR A 217 23.91 2.51 3.71
N VAL A 218 22.78 2.08 3.16
CA VAL A 218 21.46 2.60 3.46
C VAL A 218 20.49 1.46 3.80
N PRO A 219 19.39 1.71 4.51
CA PRO A 219 18.36 0.71 4.70
C PRO A 219 17.83 0.18 3.35
N LEU A 220 17.42 -1.08 3.29
CA LEU A 220 16.83 -1.69 2.10
C LEU A 220 15.62 -0.87 1.59
N ALA A 221 14.81 -0.34 2.49
CA ALA A 221 13.66 0.52 2.17
C ALA A 221 14.05 1.70 1.26
N THR A 222 15.23 2.32 1.46
CA THR A 222 15.75 3.41 0.62
C THR A 222 15.86 3.02 -0.85
N THR A 223 16.17 1.76 -1.12
CA THR A 223 16.39 1.25 -2.49
C THR A 223 15.10 0.71 -3.12
N LEU A 224 14.12 0.30 -2.32
CA LEU A 224 12.90 -0.34 -2.79
C LEU A 224 11.73 0.63 -2.97
N ILE A 225 11.61 1.66 -2.11
CA ILE A 225 10.46 2.55 -2.12
C ILE A 225 10.70 3.71 -3.09
N GLU A 226 9.84 3.82 -4.10
CA GLU A 226 9.92 4.89 -5.08
C GLU A 226 9.09 6.11 -4.68
N LYS A 227 7.87 5.87 -4.23
CA LYS A 227 6.90 6.90 -3.89
C LYS A 227 5.97 6.43 -2.78
N VAL A 228 5.56 7.36 -1.93
CA VAL A 228 4.50 7.19 -0.93
C VAL A 228 3.44 8.25 -1.20
N GLU A 229 2.18 7.84 -1.27
CA GLU A 229 1.01 8.70 -1.31
C GLU A 229 0.20 8.47 -0.03
N PHE A 230 -0.24 9.54 0.59
CA PHE A 230 -0.97 9.47 1.85
C PHE A 230 -2.23 10.33 1.75
N TYR A 231 -3.37 9.69 1.93
CA TYR A 231 -4.69 10.30 1.85
C TYR A 231 -5.42 10.15 3.20
N ASP A 232 -6.65 10.61 3.30
CA ASP A 232 -7.47 10.35 4.48
C ASP A 232 -7.75 8.86 4.61
N SER A 233 -7.22 8.27 5.68
CA SER A 233 -7.35 6.85 6.05
C SER A 233 -6.80 5.81 5.05
N ILE A 234 -6.11 6.21 3.99
CA ILE A 234 -5.54 5.29 3.00
C ILE A 234 -4.14 5.75 2.58
N ALA A 235 -3.20 4.82 2.45
CA ALA A 235 -1.84 5.07 1.97
C ALA A 235 -1.46 4.12 0.84
N VAL A 236 -0.67 4.63 -0.11
CA VAL A 236 -0.19 3.89 -1.28
C VAL A 236 1.33 3.94 -1.33
N PHE A 237 1.96 2.78 -1.44
CA PHE A 237 3.40 2.63 -1.51
C PHE A 237 3.78 2.01 -2.85
N HIS A 238 4.60 2.69 -3.62
CA HIS A 238 5.08 2.21 -4.91
C HIS A 238 6.47 1.62 -4.76
N ARG A 239 6.63 0.39 -5.21
CA ARG A 239 7.93 -0.26 -5.28
C ARG A 239 8.64 0.15 -6.57
N ALA A 240 9.90 0.51 -6.47
CA ALA A 240 10.73 0.84 -7.63
C ALA A 240 10.85 -0.34 -8.61
N LYS A 241 10.93 -0.05 -9.91
CA LYS A 241 11.11 -1.07 -10.96
C LYS A 241 12.46 -1.80 -10.90
N GLY A 242 13.37 -1.35 -10.05
CA GLY A 242 14.65 -1.95 -9.74
C GLY A 242 15.15 -1.32 -8.45
N CYS A 243 16.33 -1.75 -7.95
CA CYS A 243 16.94 -1.05 -6.82
C CYS A 243 17.26 0.40 -7.22
N ARG A 244 16.72 1.35 -6.46
CA ARG A 244 17.06 2.76 -6.64
C ARG A 244 18.53 2.96 -6.35
N THR A 245 19.18 3.76 -7.16
CA THR A 245 20.56 4.18 -6.96
C THR A 245 20.60 5.65 -6.52
N VAL A 246 21.77 6.11 -6.09
CA VAL A 246 21.97 7.52 -5.74
C VAL A 246 21.67 8.40 -6.96
N PRO A 247 20.74 9.37 -6.86
CA PRO A 247 20.45 10.29 -7.96
C PRO A 247 21.70 11.12 -8.29
N ARG A 248 22.00 11.23 -9.59
CA ARG A 248 23.09 12.08 -10.07
C ARG A 248 22.56 13.46 -10.44
N ALA A 249 23.13 14.50 -9.83
CA ALA A 249 22.92 15.86 -10.29
C ALA A 249 23.86 16.15 -11.49
N VAL A 250 23.33 16.79 -12.51
CA VAL A 250 24.09 17.18 -13.71
C VAL A 250 23.87 18.66 -13.94
N TYR A 251 24.95 19.44 -13.99
CA TYR A 251 24.95 20.82 -14.46
C TYR A 251 25.12 20.83 -16.00
N ARG A 252 24.23 21.51 -16.70
CA ARG A 252 24.31 21.75 -18.14
C ARG A 252 24.53 23.22 -18.43
#